data_ca3854ab1579e84ac5d13b7d912e7644
#
_entry.id   ca3854ab1579e84ac5d13b7d912e7644
#
_cell.length_a   1.000
_cell.length_b   1.000
_cell.length_c   1.000
_cell.angle_alpha   90.00
_cell.angle_beta   90.00
_cell.angle_gamma   90.00
#
_symmetry.space_group_name_H-M   'P 1'
#
loop_
_entity.id
_entity.type
_entity.pdbx_description
1 polymer ?
#
loop_
_entity_poly.entity_id
_entity_poly.type
_entity_poly.pdbx_seq_one_letter_code
_entity_poly.pdbx_strand_id
1 'polypeptide(L)'
;MKLPRRQFLQLAAGAPVLPALSRIAKAQAYPSRPVRMIVGFPPGSAPDIVARLLGQQLSDRLGQPFVIDNRPGASSNIATEAAVHAAPDGYTLLVVSLANVFNATLYDKLNFDFIRDIAPIASILCAGDASIGTGPDRSRVHRLCQGQSR
;
A
#
# COMPACT_ATOMS: atom_id res chain seq x y z
N MET A 1 51.27 -22.25 -41.08
CA MET A 1 50.71 -21.00 -41.59
C MET A 1 50.81 -19.96 -40.48
N LYS A 2 51.68 -18.94 -40.63
CA LYS A 2 51.88 -17.88 -39.64
C LYS A 2 51.10 -16.66 -40.13
N LEU A 3 50.02 -16.36 -39.44
CA LEU A 3 49.21 -15.17 -39.67
C LEU A 3 50.04 -13.93 -39.27
N PRO A 4 50.19 -12.94 -40.15
CA PRO A 4 50.94 -11.74 -39.84
C PRO A 4 50.21 -10.88 -38.80
N ARG A 5 50.94 -10.50 -37.74
CA ARG A 5 50.44 -9.72 -36.59
C ARG A 5 49.63 -8.46 -36.95
N ARG A 6 49.83 -7.91 -38.13
CA ARG A 6 49.09 -6.73 -38.63
C ARG A 6 47.60 -7.05 -38.94
N GLN A 7 47.29 -8.24 -39.39
CA GLN A 7 45.90 -8.63 -39.68
C GLN A 7 45.08 -8.86 -38.40
N PHE A 8 45.73 -9.30 -37.30
CA PHE A 8 45.05 -9.48 -36.02
C PHE A 8 44.65 -8.14 -35.38
N LEU A 9 45.45 -7.08 -35.59
CA LEU A 9 45.13 -5.75 -35.09
C LEU A 9 44.02 -5.05 -35.87
N GLN A 10 43.85 -5.36 -37.13
CA GLN A 10 42.77 -4.83 -37.98
C GLN A 10 41.42 -5.46 -37.72
N LEU A 11 41.38 -6.74 -37.27
CA LEU A 11 40.17 -7.41 -36.83
C LEU A 11 39.66 -6.96 -35.46
N ALA A 12 40.55 -6.46 -34.61
CA ALA A 12 40.18 -5.94 -33.27
C ALA A 12 39.56 -4.52 -33.32
N ALA A 13 39.81 -3.77 -34.38
CA ALA A 13 39.27 -2.39 -34.54
C ALA A 13 37.84 -2.34 -35.09
N GLY A 14 37.28 -3.49 -35.50
CA GLY A 14 35.94 -3.58 -36.09
C GLY A 14 34.82 -4.08 -35.15
N ALA A 15 35.07 -4.16 -33.82
CA ALA A 15 34.02 -4.46 -32.91
C ALA A 15 33.01 -3.29 -32.90
N PRO A 16 31.76 -3.46 -33.41
CA PRO A 16 30.77 -2.43 -33.27
C PRO A 16 30.57 -2.22 -31.79
N VAL A 17 30.91 -1.04 -31.29
CA VAL A 17 30.45 -0.54 -30.00
C VAL A 17 28.94 -0.46 -30.13
N LEU A 18 28.25 -1.58 -29.81
CA LEU A 18 26.83 -1.57 -29.60
C LEU A 18 26.58 -0.54 -28.51
N PRO A 19 25.89 0.59 -28.81
CA PRO A 19 25.45 1.46 -27.75
C PRO A 19 24.63 0.58 -26.82
N ALA A 20 25.14 0.36 -25.61
CA ALA A 20 24.35 -0.17 -24.53
C ALA A 20 23.21 0.84 -24.37
N LEU A 21 22.12 0.63 -25.10
CA LEU A 21 20.83 1.24 -24.85
C LEU A 21 20.45 0.80 -23.45
N SER A 22 20.99 1.50 -22.47
CA SER A 22 20.47 1.48 -21.11
C SER A 22 19.01 1.85 -21.27
N ARG A 23 18.15 0.84 -21.39
CA ARG A 23 16.72 1.02 -21.20
C ARG A 23 16.61 1.62 -19.81
N ILE A 24 16.54 2.95 -19.78
CA ILE A 24 16.13 3.65 -18.57
C ILE A 24 14.78 3.03 -18.26
N ALA A 25 14.79 2.08 -17.35
CA ALA A 25 13.57 1.52 -16.78
C ALA A 25 12.86 2.73 -16.16
N LYS A 26 11.95 3.33 -16.90
CA LYS A 26 11.04 4.33 -16.34
C LYS A 26 10.27 3.55 -15.28
N ALA A 27 10.65 3.72 -14.02
CA ALA A 27 9.85 3.29 -12.91
C ALA A 27 8.45 3.85 -13.18
N GLN A 28 7.49 2.97 -13.40
CA GLN A 28 6.13 3.37 -13.68
C GLN A 28 5.65 4.19 -12.49
N ALA A 29 5.33 5.47 -12.72
CA ALA A 29 4.85 6.34 -11.66
C ALA A 29 3.58 5.69 -11.05
N TYR A 30 3.63 5.40 -9.76
CA TYR A 30 2.47 4.92 -9.02
C TYR A 30 1.60 6.12 -8.58
N PRO A 31 0.27 6.02 -8.72
CA PRO A 31 -0.49 4.98 -9.40
C PRO A 31 -0.61 5.23 -10.92
N SER A 32 -0.54 4.18 -11.74
CA SER A 32 -0.73 4.24 -13.19
C SER A 32 -2.16 3.88 -13.65
N ARG A 33 -2.99 3.43 -12.71
CA ARG A 33 -4.39 3.02 -12.92
C ARG A 33 -5.22 3.34 -11.68
N PRO A 34 -6.56 3.28 -11.74
CA PRO A 34 -7.43 3.50 -10.60
C PRO A 34 -7.07 2.62 -9.41
N VAL A 35 -7.09 3.23 -8.22
CA VAL A 35 -6.86 2.55 -6.94
C VAL A 35 -8.22 2.30 -6.27
N ARG A 36 -8.44 1.07 -5.81
CA ARG A 36 -9.65 0.66 -5.12
C ARG A 36 -9.48 0.78 -3.62
N MET A 37 -10.41 1.45 -2.95
CA MET A 37 -10.45 1.57 -1.49
C MET A 37 -11.66 0.79 -0.96
N ILE A 38 -11.41 -0.33 -0.29
CA ILE A 38 -12.46 -1.16 0.30
C ILE A 38 -12.82 -0.62 1.69
N VAL A 39 -14.12 -0.43 1.92
CA VAL A 39 -14.67 0.06 3.19
C VAL A 39 -15.67 -0.97 3.71
N GLY A 40 -15.45 -1.50 4.91
CA GLY A 40 -16.27 -2.56 5.53
C GLY A 40 -17.59 -2.08 6.14
N PHE A 41 -18.04 -0.86 5.82
CA PHE A 41 -19.21 -0.22 6.38
C PHE A 41 -20.14 0.30 5.29
N PRO A 42 -21.44 0.48 5.60
CA PRO A 42 -22.39 1.03 4.64
C PRO A 42 -22.00 2.44 4.18
N PRO A 43 -22.41 2.83 2.96
CA PRO A 43 -22.27 4.21 2.49
C PRO A 43 -22.89 5.21 3.49
N GLY A 44 -22.23 6.36 3.68
CA GLY A 44 -22.67 7.40 4.61
C GLY A 44 -22.23 7.17 6.08
N SER A 45 -21.59 6.06 6.39
CA SER A 45 -20.96 5.84 7.70
C SER A 45 -19.70 6.70 7.86
N ALA A 46 -19.25 6.91 9.12
CA ALA A 46 -18.06 7.70 9.38
C ALA A 46 -16.80 7.19 8.63
N PRO A 47 -16.49 5.87 8.59
CA PRO A 47 -15.39 5.36 7.78
C PRO A 47 -15.55 5.63 6.28
N ASP A 48 -16.77 5.57 5.74
CA ASP A 48 -17.04 5.85 4.34
C ASP A 48 -16.81 7.34 3.99
N ILE A 49 -17.27 8.24 4.85
CA ILE A 49 -17.08 9.69 4.66
C ILE A 49 -15.57 10.00 4.65
N VAL A 50 -14.83 9.47 5.61
CA VAL A 50 -13.37 9.65 5.68
C VAL A 50 -12.68 9.07 4.45
N ALA A 51 -13.07 7.87 4.01
CA ALA A 51 -12.53 7.24 2.82
C ALA A 51 -12.77 8.08 1.55
N ARG A 52 -13.96 8.68 1.41
CA ARG A 52 -14.29 9.56 0.26
C ARG A 52 -13.48 10.84 0.27
N LEU A 53 -13.34 11.48 1.44
CA LEU A 53 -12.52 12.70 1.56
C LEU A 53 -11.04 12.42 1.22
N LEU A 54 -10.49 11.32 1.73
CA LEU A 54 -9.12 10.90 1.40
C LEU A 54 -8.98 10.52 -0.07
N GLY A 55 -9.93 9.74 -0.59
CA GLY A 55 -9.93 9.32 -1.99
C GLY A 55 -9.93 10.52 -2.94
N GLN A 56 -10.71 11.56 -2.63
CA GLN A 56 -10.71 12.79 -3.39
C GLN A 56 -9.35 13.49 -3.35
N GLN A 57 -8.78 13.68 -2.14
CA GLN A 57 -7.48 14.36 -2.00
C GLN A 57 -6.33 13.58 -2.65
N LEU A 58 -6.36 12.25 -2.54
CA LEU A 58 -5.36 11.39 -3.19
C LEU A 58 -5.50 11.43 -4.71
N SER A 59 -6.73 11.43 -5.22
CA SER A 59 -7.01 11.55 -6.66
C SER A 59 -6.46 12.87 -7.22
N ASP A 60 -6.68 13.98 -6.51
CA ASP A 60 -6.21 15.30 -6.92
C ASP A 60 -4.68 15.41 -6.91
N ARG A 61 -4.02 14.74 -5.97
CA ARG A 61 -2.55 14.76 -5.84
C ARG A 61 -1.82 13.80 -6.76
N LEU A 62 -2.39 12.61 -6.96
CA LEU A 62 -1.72 11.51 -7.67
C LEU A 62 -2.21 11.35 -9.11
N GLY A 63 -3.23 12.10 -9.53
CA GLY A 63 -3.73 12.12 -10.90
C GLY A 63 -4.46 10.84 -11.35
N GLN A 64 -4.80 9.94 -10.40
CA GLN A 64 -5.55 8.73 -10.68
C GLN A 64 -6.74 8.60 -9.71
N PRO A 65 -7.90 8.12 -10.17
CA PRO A 65 -9.08 8.02 -9.33
C PRO A 65 -8.91 6.96 -8.24
N PHE A 66 -9.36 7.31 -7.03
CA PHE A 66 -9.52 6.40 -5.90
C PHE A 66 -10.99 6.04 -5.76
N VAL A 67 -11.31 4.79 -6.10
CA VAL A 67 -12.69 4.28 -6.16
C VAL A 67 -13.06 3.62 -4.84
N ILE A 68 -14.11 4.15 -4.17
CA ILE A 68 -14.59 3.58 -2.91
C ILE A 68 -15.54 2.42 -3.20
N ASP A 69 -15.24 1.26 -2.59
CA ASP A 69 -16.02 0.02 -2.68
C ASP A 69 -16.51 -0.37 -1.29
N ASN A 70 -17.79 -0.13 -1.02
CA ASN A 70 -18.41 -0.47 0.25
C ASN A 70 -18.80 -1.94 0.27
N ARG A 71 -18.23 -2.71 1.22
CA ARG A 71 -18.53 -4.12 1.46
C ARG A 71 -18.90 -4.36 2.92
N PRO A 72 -20.11 -3.95 3.33
CA PRO A 72 -20.55 -4.13 4.70
C PRO A 72 -20.84 -5.60 4.99
N GLY A 73 -20.69 -5.99 6.26
CA GLY A 73 -21.07 -7.31 6.75
C GLY A 73 -20.02 -7.91 7.69
N ALA A 74 -20.49 -8.77 8.59
CA ALA A 74 -19.68 -9.47 9.60
C ALA A 74 -18.69 -8.55 10.32
N SER A 75 -19.13 -7.37 10.77
CA SER A 75 -18.27 -6.36 11.40
C SER A 75 -17.03 -6.00 10.55
N SER A 76 -17.20 -5.83 9.23
CA SER A 76 -16.10 -5.53 8.28
C SER A 76 -15.20 -6.74 7.91
N ASN A 77 -15.45 -7.95 8.40
CA ASN A 77 -14.66 -9.13 8.05
C ASN A 77 -14.75 -9.46 6.55
N ILE A 78 -15.92 -9.25 5.91
CA ILE A 78 -16.10 -9.46 4.47
C ILE A 78 -15.18 -8.53 3.66
N ALA A 79 -15.08 -7.29 4.07
CA ALA A 79 -14.20 -6.31 3.44
C ALA A 79 -12.73 -6.67 3.63
N THR A 80 -12.36 -7.10 4.83
CA THR A 80 -11.00 -7.52 5.18
C THR A 80 -10.58 -8.74 4.36
N GLU A 81 -11.42 -9.77 4.30
CA GLU A 81 -11.17 -10.97 3.50
C GLU A 81 -10.99 -10.63 2.01
N ALA A 82 -11.83 -9.75 1.48
CA ALA A 82 -11.71 -9.28 0.10
C ALA A 82 -10.40 -8.51 -0.16
N ALA A 83 -9.87 -7.79 0.83
CA ALA A 83 -8.60 -7.09 0.71
C ALA A 83 -7.40 -8.05 0.79
N VAL A 84 -7.45 -9.02 1.71
CA VAL A 84 -6.40 -10.04 1.88
C VAL A 84 -6.24 -10.91 0.63
N HIS A 85 -7.35 -11.26 -0.02
CA HIS A 85 -7.32 -12.05 -1.27
C HIS A 85 -7.04 -11.22 -2.52
N ALA A 86 -6.91 -9.90 -2.41
CA ALA A 86 -6.52 -9.06 -3.54
C ALA A 86 -5.03 -9.18 -3.85
N ALA A 87 -4.65 -8.83 -5.09
CA ALA A 87 -3.24 -8.82 -5.48
C ALA A 87 -2.47 -7.80 -4.60
N PRO A 88 -1.27 -8.17 -4.09
CA PRO A 88 -0.46 -7.28 -3.25
C PRO A 88 0.34 -6.26 -4.08
N ASP A 89 -0.33 -5.58 -4.99
CA ASP A 89 0.25 -4.64 -5.95
C ASP A 89 0.06 -3.15 -5.56
N GLY A 90 -0.54 -2.90 -4.39
CA GLY A 90 -0.82 -1.56 -3.89
C GLY A 90 -2.06 -0.88 -4.50
N TYR A 91 -2.78 -1.53 -5.41
CA TYR A 91 -3.99 -0.96 -6.04
C TYR A 91 -5.29 -1.31 -5.32
N THR A 92 -5.20 -2.09 -4.24
CA THR A 92 -6.32 -2.38 -3.35
C THR A 92 -5.93 -1.97 -1.94
N LEU A 93 -6.66 -1.00 -1.39
CA LEU A 93 -6.47 -0.47 -0.05
C LEU A 93 -7.67 -0.86 0.82
N LEU A 94 -7.44 -1.15 2.08
CA LEU A 94 -8.49 -1.39 3.08
C LEU A 94 -8.54 -0.23 4.06
N VAL A 95 -9.72 0.33 4.26
CA VAL A 95 -9.96 1.31 5.32
C VAL A 95 -10.32 0.55 6.59
N VAL A 96 -9.37 0.51 7.51
CA VAL A 96 -9.46 -0.22 8.79
C VAL A 96 -10.12 0.66 9.85
N SER A 97 -10.95 0.05 10.67
CA SER A 97 -11.53 0.65 11.88
C SER A 97 -11.18 -0.17 13.12
N LEU A 98 -11.53 0.33 14.30
CA LEU A 98 -11.35 -0.42 15.54
C LEU A 98 -12.09 -1.76 15.55
N ALA A 99 -13.19 -1.89 14.82
CA ALA A 99 -13.92 -3.14 14.71
C ALA A 99 -13.05 -4.28 14.14
N ASN A 100 -12.21 -3.97 13.17
CA ASN A 100 -11.30 -4.96 12.57
C ASN A 100 -10.28 -5.51 13.58
N VAL A 101 -9.80 -4.65 14.48
CA VAL A 101 -8.85 -5.04 15.53
C VAL A 101 -9.54 -5.94 16.57
N PHE A 102 -10.75 -5.57 16.99
CA PHE A 102 -11.52 -6.39 17.95
C PHE A 102 -11.95 -7.73 17.36
N ASN A 103 -12.25 -7.79 16.07
CA ASN A 103 -12.65 -9.01 15.39
C ASN A 103 -11.57 -10.09 15.44
N ALA A 104 -10.30 -9.71 15.40
CA ALA A 104 -9.18 -10.65 15.53
C ALA A 104 -9.19 -11.42 16.86
N THR A 105 -9.81 -10.83 17.91
CA THR A 105 -9.94 -11.46 19.23
C THR A 105 -11.33 -12.07 19.45
N LEU A 106 -12.35 -11.55 18.78
CA LEU A 106 -13.74 -11.93 18.99
C LEU A 106 -14.16 -13.17 18.19
N TYR A 107 -13.55 -13.40 17.02
CA TYR A 107 -13.88 -14.49 16.13
C TYR A 107 -12.82 -15.59 16.20
N ASP A 108 -13.18 -16.78 16.66
CA ASP A 108 -12.27 -17.93 16.79
C ASP A 108 -11.82 -18.51 15.44
N LYS A 109 -12.55 -18.23 14.37
CA LYS A 109 -12.29 -18.78 13.03
C LYS A 109 -12.39 -17.66 11.99
N LEU A 110 -11.27 -17.01 11.72
CA LEU A 110 -11.09 -16.13 10.58
C LEU A 110 -10.26 -16.84 9.51
N ASN A 111 -10.60 -16.62 8.23
CA ASN A 111 -9.85 -17.17 7.09
C ASN A 111 -8.58 -16.34 6.78
N PHE A 112 -8.21 -15.39 7.64
CA PHE A 112 -7.07 -14.49 7.48
C PHE A 112 -6.49 -14.12 8.85
N ASP A 113 -5.23 -13.74 8.87
CA ASP A 113 -4.56 -13.15 10.02
C ASP A 113 -4.43 -11.64 9.81
N PHE A 114 -5.22 -10.86 10.55
CA PHE A 114 -5.29 -9.41 10.40
C PHE A 114 -3.93 -8.71 10.59
N ILE A 115 -3.07 -9.23 11.46
CA ILE A 115 -1.77 -8.63 11.76
C ILE A 115 -0.72 -9.01 10.71
N ARG A 116 -0.79 -10.24 10.21
CA ARG A 116 0.23 -10.78 9.32
C ARG A 116 -0.06 -10.54 7.85
N ASP A 117 -1.34 -10.57 7.47
CA ASP A 117 -1.74 -10.55 6.07
C ASP A 117 -2.03 -9.13 5.55
N ILE A 118 -2.01 -8.10 6.45
CA ILE A 118 -2.27 -6.70 6.09
C ILE A 118 -1.06 -5.84 6.44
N ALA A 119 -0.54 -5.13 5.45
CA ALA A 119 0.53 -4.15 5.63
C ALA A 119 -0.07 -2.77 5.97
N PRO A 120 0.20 -2.19 7.16
CA PRO A 120 -0.26 -0.85 7.49
C PRO A 120 0.49 0.19 6.66
N ILE A 121 -0.25 1.13 6.05
CA ILE A 121 0.32 2.20 5.23
C ILE A 121 0.34 3.52 6.01
N ALA A 122 -0.79 3.92 6.58
CA ALA A 122 -0.93 5.16 7.32
C ALA A 122 -2.07 5.10 8.33
N SER A 123 -1.97 5.87 9.40
CA SER A 123 -3.06 6.12 10.34
C SER A 123 -3.77 7.42 9.98
N ILE A 124 -5.08 7.35 9.84
CA ILE A 124 -5.92 8.52 9.51
C ILE A 124 -6.37 9.24 10.79
N LEU A 125 -6.68 8.46 11.81
CA LEU A 125 -7.11 8.94 13.11
C LEU A 125 -6.26 8.26 14.18
N CYS A 126 -5.55 9.05 14.94
CA CYS A 126 -4.93 8.55 16.16
C CYS A 126 -5.98 8.67 17.28
N ALA A 127 -6.40 7.55 17.85
CA ALA A 127 -7.25 7.52 19.06
C ALA A 127 -6.43 8.01 20.26
N GLY A 128 -5.95 9.25 20.18
CA GLY A 128 -5.00 9.81 21.15
C GLY A 128 -5.61 10.52 22.34
N ASP A 129 -6.96 10.65 22.44
CA ASP A 129 -7.61 11.37 23.53
C ASP A 129 -8.80 10.67 24.16
N ALA A 130 -9.04 9.40 23.87
CA ALA A 130 -9.90 8.63 24.74
C ALA A 130 -9.09 8.33 26.00
N SER A 131 -9.39 9.03 27.07
CA SER A 131 -8.88 8.88 28.43
C SER A 131 -9.24 7.50 29.02
N ILE A 132 -8.67 6.44 28.45
CA ILE A 132 -8.74 5.09 28.98
C ILE A 132 -7.31 4.67 29.31
N GLY A 133 -6.98 4.82 30.60
CA GLY A 133 -5.76 4.30 31.19
C GLY A 133 -4.69 5.35 31.42
N THR A 134 -4.54 5.71 32.65
CA THR A 134 -3.37 6.34 33.26
C THR A 134 -2.14 5.43 33.11
N GLY A 135 -1.65 5.30 31.90
CA GLY A 135 -0.38 4.62 31.62
C GLY A 135 0.73 5.63 31.30
N PRO A 136 1.96 5.39 31.73
CA PRO A 136 3.04 6.39 31.74
C PRO A 136 3.64 6.72 30.37
N ASP A 137 3.13 6.25 29.24
CA ASP A 137 3.80 6.48 27.95
C ASP A 137 2.94 7.13 26.85
N ARG A 138 2.40 8.33 27.17
CA ARG A 138 1.77 9.21 26.16
C ARG A 138 2.74 9.64 25.06
N SER A 139 4.04 9.67 25.33
CA SER A 139 5.06 10.12 24.40
C SER A 139 5.30 9.12 23.25
N ARG A 140 5.02 7.85 23.46
CA ARG A 140 5.21 6.80 22.47
C ARG A 140 4.12 6.78 21.40
N VAL A 141 2.87 6.96 21.82
CA VAL A 141 1.71 7.02 20.92
C VAL A 141 1.78 8.26 20.04
N HIS A 142 2.13 9.42 20.63
CA HIS A 142 2.26 10.66 19.89
C HIS A 142 3.39 10.60 18.83
N ARG A 143 4.48 9.92 19.13
CA ARG A 143 5.59 9.69 18.16
C ARG A 143 5.21 8.77 17.00
N LEU A 144 4.44 7.73 17.26
CA LEU A 144 3.92 6.85 16.21
C LEU A 144 2.94 7.58 15.27
N CYS A 145 2.11 8.47 15.81
CA CYS A 145 1.20 9.31 15.03
C CYS A 145 1.92 10.36 14.18
N GLN A 146 3.13 10.77 14.56
CA GLN A 146 3.93 11.75 13.81
C GLN A 146 4.86 11.12 12.76
N GLY A 147 4.77 9.81 12.52
CA GLY A 147 5.57 9.11 11.50
C GLY A 147 7.07 9.04 11.83
N GLN A 148 7.47 9.30 13.07
CA GLN A 148 8.86 9.14 13.53
C GLN A 148 9.07 7.72 14.04
N SER A 149 9.23 6.77 13.10
CA SER A 149 9.86 5.49 13.40
C SER A 149 11.38 5.69 13.47
N ARG A 150 11.97 5.32 14.56
CA ARG A 150 13.43 5.08 14.63
C ARG A 150 13.75 3.73 14.04
#